data_7986651234f30cdcd0de338b0f3e966f
#
_entry.id   7986651234f30cdcd0de338b0f3e966f
#
_cell.length_a   1.000
_cell.length_b   1.000
_cell.length_c   1.000
_cell.angle_alpha   90.00
_cell.angle_beta   90.00
_cell.angle_gamma   90.00
#
_symmetry.space_group_name_H-M   'P 1'
#
loop_
_entity.id
_entity.type
_entity.pdbx_description
1 polymer ?
#
loop_
_entity_poly.entity_id
_entity_poly.type
_entity_poly.pdbx_seq_one_letter_code
_entity_poly.pdbx_strand_id
1 'polypeptide(L)'
;MCGYHIPVNDDRLAAALAKLLREEGIDHFAVEEAEDVARLRQAGFAQEPILMLRSTTNRDELVELLTQRAICTIGSYETGTALNAVAEELGVKAEAHVLIDTGMGFGGFLSSEPQKLLSIYHYLPNVAITGTYTHLCACAGDTTRQMAVFQSVLDTIESAHLNPGLVHAAGSSALMNGTDTCLGAVRVGSAFLGACRTQKRGSQLRPVYHGEAILDTVRWLPKGHTVGNEVITILHRPTRVGIIPVGYHHGFGIQRARKSGFWAFFKAWRDRRNRFVTINGQKAKVIGRVGALETAIDVTDLHCGEGDLAVFQMDAIFAHGIPRVYQ
;
A
#
# COMPACT_ATOMS: atom_id res chain seq x y z
N MET A 1 2.48 -2.80 20.20
CA MET A 1 1.17 -2.75 19.52
C MET A 1 1.42 -2.77 18.03
N CYS A 2 0.86 -3.72 17.29
CA CYS A 2 1.01 -3.79 15.83
C CYS A 2 -0.27 -3.25 15.21
N GLY A 3 -0.19 -2.16 14.45
CA GLY A 3 -1.30 -1.67 13.64
C GLY A 3 -1.22 -2.25 12.23
N TYR A 4 -2.31 -2.65 11.64
CA TYR A 4 -2.40 -3.16 10.28
C TYR A 4 -2.93 -2.10 9.34
N HIS A 5 -2.17 -1.84 8.27
CA HIS A 5 -2.63 -1.03 7.15
C HIS A 5 -3.15 -1.96 6.05
N ILE A 6 -4.44 -1.88 5.75
CA ILE A 6 -5.10 -2.72 4.74
C ILE A 6 -5.13 -1.96 3.39
N PRO A 7 -4.16 -2.17 2.51
CA PRO A 7 -4.18 -1.58 1.18
C PRO A 7 -4.89 -2.53 0.21
N VAL A 8 -6.18 -2.77 0.37
CA VAL A 8 -6.88 -3.77 -0.47
C VAL A 8 -8.23 -3.26 -0.91
N ASN A 9 -8.39 -3.04 -2.20
CA ASN A 9 -9.66 -2.72 -2.85
C ASN A 9 -10.61 -3.95 -2.97
N ASP A 10 -10.60 -4.86 -2.01
CA ASP A 10 -11.49 -6.02 -2.00
C ASP A 10 -12.03 -6.24 -0.60
N ASP A 11 -13.32 -6.05 -0.44
CA ASP A 11 -14.05 -6.10 0.82
C ASP A 11 -13.87 -7.44 1.55
N ARG A 12 -13.81 -8.54 0.79
CA ARG A 12 -13.67 -9.88 1.36
C ARG A 12 -12.25 -10.13 1.87
N LEU A 13 -11.24 -9.69 1.13
CA LEU A 13 -9.85 -9.87 1.54
C LEU A 13 -9.52 -9.02 2.77
N ALA A 14 -9.97 -7.75 2.79
CA ALA A 14 -9.77 -6.87 3.92
C ALA A 14 -10.37 -7.45 5.20
N ALA A 15 -11.63 -7.90 5.15
CA ALA A 15 -12.31 -8.48 6.27
C ALA A 15 -11.73 -9.85 6.71
N ALA A 16 -11.38 -10.72 5.76
CA ALA A 16 -10.79 -12.03 6.05
C ALA A 16 -9.41 -11.88 6.69
N LEU A 17 -8.58 -11.00 6.14
CA LEU A 17 -7.25 -10.72 6.68
C LEU A 17 -7.32 -10.06 8.05
N ALA A 18 -8.24 -9.12 8.25
CA ALA A 18 -8.45 -8.50 9.56
C ALA A 18 -8.90 -9.52 10.61
N LYS A 19 -9.75 -10.50 10.26
CA LYS A 19 -10.15 -11.59 11.16
C LYS A 19 -8.95 -12.46 11.55
N LEU A 20 -8.15 -12.88 10.59
CA LEU A 20 -6.94 -13.66 10.84
C LEU A 20 -5.98 -12.88 11.75
N LEU A 21 -5.77 -11.59 11.48
CA LEU A 21 -4.89 -10.76 12.28
C LEU A 21 -5.40 -10.58 13.71
N ARG A 22 -6.72 -10.48 13.89
CA ARG A 22 -7.35 -10.44 15.23
C ARG A 22 -7.14 -11.74 15.99
N GLU A 23 -7.22 -12.89 15.32
CA GLU A 23 -6.92 -14.20 15.91
C GLU A 23 -5.46 -14.30 16.37
N GLU A 24 -4.55 -13.63 15.69
CA GLU A 24 -3.12 -13.48 16.04
C GLU A 24 -2.85 -12.35 17.06
N GLY A 25 -3.89 -11.77 17.65
CA GLY A 25 -3.78 -10.75 18.71
C GLY A 25 -3.55 -9.33 18.22
N ILE A 26 -3.80 -9.03 16.95
CA ILE A 26 -3.76 -7.67 16.40
C ILE A 26 -5.16 -7.07 16.50
N ASP A 27 -5.29 -6.01 17.28
CA ASP A 27 -6.55 -5.37 17.63
C ASP A 27 -6.67 -3.91 17.17
N HIS A 28 -5.65 -3.39 16.47
CA HIS A 28 -5.64 -2.02 15.92
C HIS A 28 -5.50 -2.08 14.41
N PHE A 29 -6.32 -1.32 13.70
CA PHE A 29 -6.32 -1.29 12.24
C PHE A 29 -6.08 0.12 11.73
N ALA A 30 -5.54 0.24 10.52
CA ALA A 30 -5.38 1.50 9.82
C ALA A 30 -5.81 1.34 8.36
N VAL A 31 -6.53 2.32 7.84
CA VAL A 31 -7.10 2.34 6.49
C VAL A 31 -6.80 3.67 5.79
N GLU A 32 -6.96 3.73 4.48
CA GLU A 32 -6.74 4.94 3.68
C GLU A 32 -8.06 5.56 3.17
N GLU A 33 -9.16 4.81 3.17
CA GLU A 33 -10.47 5.26 2.71
C GLU A 33 -11.54 5.12 3.80
N ALA A 34 -12.48 6.07 3.88
CA ALA A 34 -13.56 6.05 4.86
C ALA A 34 -14.47 4.83 4.71
N GLU A 35 -14.71 4.41 3.47
CA GLU A 35 -15.48 3.21 3.14
C GLU A 35 -14.88 1.94 3.76
N ASP A 36 -13.56 1.86 3.90
CA ASP A 36 -12.90 0.71 4.53
C ASP A 36 -13.17 0.64 6.03
N VAL A 37 -13.38 1.79 6.69
CA VAL A 37 -13.85 1.83 8.08
C VAL A 37 -15.23 1.17 8.17
N ALA A 38 -16.17 1.60 7.33
CA ALA A 38 -17.53 1.06 7.32
C ALA A 38 -17.54 -0.45 7.03
N ARG A 39 -16.72 -0.91 6.08
CA ARG A 39 -16.55 -2.32 5.74
C ARG A 39 -16.05 -3.15 6.93
N LEU A 40 -15.04 -2.67 7.65
CA LEU A 40 -14.54 -3.34 8.85
C LEU A 40 -15.61 -3.40 9.94
N ARG A 41 -16.34 -2.30 10.18
CA ARG A 41 -17.46 -2.28 11.15
C ARG A 41 -18.54 -3.30 10.80
N GLN A 42 -18.95 -3.38 9.52
CA GLN A 42 -19.90 -4.38 9.00
C GLN A 42 -19.38 -5.81 9.13
N ALA A 43 -18.07 -6.01 9.02
CA ALA A 43 -17.43 -7.32 9.18
C ALA A 43 -17.29 -7.76 10.66
N GLY A 44 -17.80 -6.96 11.62
CA GLY A 44 -17.83 -7.30 13.04
C GLY A 44 -16.67 -6.75 13.86
N PHE A 45 -15.92 -5.78 13.34
CA PHE A 45 -14.87 -5.05 14.09
C PHE A 45 -15.50 -3.81 14.79
N ALA A 46 -16.42 -4.05 15.72
CA ALA A 46 -17.25 -2.98 16.28
C ALA A 46 -16.52 -2.09 17.31
N GLN A 47 -15.52 -2.62 18.01
CA GLN A 47 -14.83 -1.95 19.11
C GLN A 47 -13.36 -1.65 18.83
N GLU A 48 -12.77 -2.31 17.86
CA GLU A 48 -11.36 -2.14 17.54
C GLU A 48 -11.07 -0.72 17.07
N PRO A 49 -9.97 -0.10 17.54
CA PRO A 49 -9.52 1.20 17.04
C PRO A 49 -9.17 1.09 15.54
N ILE A 50 -9.76 1.96 14.73
CA ILE A 50 -9.49 2.05 13.30
C ILE A 50 -9.02 3.47 12.99
N LEU A 51 -7.75 3.60 12.57
CA LEU A 51 -7.15 4.86 12.19
C LEU A 51 -7.32 5.10 10.69
N MET A 52 -7.95 6.22 10.32
CA MET A 52 -7.96 6.74 8.97
C MET A 52 -6.67 7.50 8.70
N LEU A 53 -5.78 6.96 7.84
CA LEU A 53 -4.44 7.53 7.61
C LEU A 53 -4.45 8.80 6.75
N ARG A 54 -5.44 8.95 5.87
CA ARG A 54 -5.60 10.15 5.06
C ARG A 54 -6.35 11.22 5.84
N SER A 55 -5.82 12.44 5.88
CA SER A 55 -6.54 13.59 6.42
C SER A 55 -7.51 14.15 5.38
N THR A 56 -8.66 14.66 5.83
CA THR A 56 -9.70 15.22 4.97
C THR A 56 -10.35 16.45 5.59
N THR A 57 -10.86 17.34 4.74
CA THR A 57 -11.74 18.45 5.14
C THR A 57 -13.16 18.25 4.60
N ASN A 58 -13.41 17.13 3.91
CA ASN A 58 -14.72 16.81 3.37
C ASN A 58 -15.67 16.50 4.53
N ARG A 59 -16.72 17.35 4.68
CA ARG A 59 -17.67 17.23 5.77
C ARG A 59 -18.39 15.89 5.80
N ASP A 60 -18.86 15.42 4.66
CA ASP A 60 -19.65 14.19 4.60
C ASP A 60 -18.79 12.97 4.97
N GLU A 61 -17.54 12.95 4.53
CA GLU A 61 -16.57 11.93 4.92
C GLU A 61 -16.26 11.98 6.42
N LEU A 62 -16.09 13.18 6.99
CA LEU A 62 -15.88 13.35 8.44
C LEU A 62 -17.09 12.89 9.26
N VAL A 63 -18.32 13.17 8.79
CA VAL A 63 -19.55 12.66 9.43
C VAL A 63 -19.57 11.12 9.41
N GLU A 64 -19.23 10.51 8.30
CA GLU A 64 -19.14 9.05 8.18
C GLU A 64 -18.11 8.47 9.15
N LEU A 65 -16.89 9.02 9.14
CA LEU A 65 -15.79 8.58 10.02
C LEU A 65 -16.16 8.68 11.51
N LEU A 66 -16.73 9.81 11.94
CA LEU A 66 -17.12 10.01 13.33
C LEU A 66 -18.31 9.12 13.75
N THR A 67 -19.26 8.91 12.85
CA THR A 67 -20.39 7.98 13.08
C THR A 67 -19.88 6.54 13.27
N GLN A 68 -18.85 6.15 12.53
CA GLN A 68 -18.19 4.85 12.62
C GLN A 68 -17.14 4.78 13.75
N ARG A 69 -16.99 5.84 14.53
CA ARG A 69 -15.99 5.94 15.61
C ARG A 69 -14.58 5.61 15.13
N ALA A 70 -14.22 6.16 13.97
CA ALA A 70 -12.85 6.09 13.47
C ALA A 70 -11.97 7.12 14.19
N ILE A 71 -10.69 6.79 14.35
CA ILE A 71 -9.67 7.75 14.73
C ILE A 71 -9.26 8.50 13.45
N CYS A 72 -9.43 9.83 13.44
CA CYS A 72 -9.13 10.65 12.29
C CYS A 72 -7.66 11.09 12.25
N THR A 73 -7.13 11.42 11.09
CA THR A 73 -5.82 12.06 10.97
C THR A 73 -5.95 13.57 10.82
N ILE A 74 -5.19 14.31 11.62
CA ILE A 74 -5.01 15.75 11.48
C ILE A 74 -3.63 16.00 10.85
N GLY A 75 -3.64 16.44 9.59
CA GLY A 75 -2.43 16.74 8.81
C GLY A 75 -2.14 18.24 8.65
N SER A 76 -3.09 19.10 9.05
CA SER A 76 -2.94 20.56 9.03
C SER A 76 -3.92 21.19 10.03
N TYR A 77 -3.78 22.50 10.27
CA TYR A 77 -4.72 23.25 11.12
C TYR A 77 -6.13 23.23 10.52
N GLU A 78 -6.25 23.32 9.20
CA GLU A 78 -7.52 23.30 8.47
C GLU A 78 -8.26 21.97 8.63
N THR A 79 -7.53 20.84 8.52
CA THR A 79 -8.13 19.51 8.75
C THR A 79 -8.56 19.31 10.19
N GLY A 80 -7.79 19.84 11.15
CA GLY A 80 -8.17 19.85 12.57
C GLY A 80 -9.41 20.69 12.83
N THR A 81 -9.50 21.87 12.26
CA THR A 81 -10.66 22.77 12.40
C THR A 81 -11.92 22.17 11.79
N ALA A 82 -11.81 21.56 10.59
CA ALA A 82 -12.93 20.87 9.96
C ALA A 82 -13.44 19.70 10.82
N LEU A 83 -12.53 18.88 11.36
CA LEU A 83 -12.87 17.79 12.25
C LEU A 83 -13.57 18.28 13.52
N ASN A 84 -13.05 19.36 14.15
CA ASN A 84 -13.63 19.94 15.33
C ASN A 84 -15.06 20.46 15.09
N ALA A 85 -15.29 21.12 13.94
CA ALA A 85 -16.60 21.64 13.59
C ALA A 85 -17.64 20.53 13.41
N VAL A 86 -17.27 19.44 12.72
CA VAL A 86 -18.16 18.28 12.54
C VAL A 86 -18.39 17.55 13.87
N ALA A 87 -17.37 17.43 14.71
CA ALA A 87 -17.50 16.83 16.03
C ALA A 87 -18.47 17.64 16.93
N GLU A 88 -18.39 18.98 16.88
CA GLU A 88 -19.31 19.88 17.56
C GLU A 88 -20.76 19.72 17.07
N GLU A 89 -20.93 19.68 15.73
CA GLU A 89 -22.24 19.50 15.10
C GLU A 89 -22.91 18.18 15.53
N LEU A 90 -22.11 17.10 15.62
CA LEU A 90 -22.60 15.78 16.04
C LEU A 90 -22.69 15.60 17.54
N GLY A 91 -22.18 16.56 18.32
CA GLY A 91 -22.15 16.49 19.79
C GLY A 91 -21.24 15.37 20.32
N VAL A 92 -20.15 15.04 19.59
CA VAL A 92 -19.21 14.00 19.96
C VAL A 92 -17.80 14.54 20.21
N LYS A 93 -16.97 13.77 20.89
CA LYS A 93 -15.54 14.01 21.00
C LYS A 93 -14.81 13.16 19.95
N ALA A 94 -14.23 13.80 18.95
CA ALA A 94 -13.46 13.11 17.91
C ALA A 94 -12.10 12.67 18.46
N GLU A 95 -11.72 11.42 18.25
CA GLU A 95 -10.34 10.99 18.46
C GLU A 95 -9.50 11.24 17.21
N ALA A 96 -8.27 11.71 17.40
CA ALA A 96 -7.39 12.01 16.28
C ALA A 96 -5.92 11.69 16.56
N HIS A 97 -5.21 11.26 15.49
CA HIS A 97 -3.76 11.21 15.46
C HIS A 97 -3.21 12.35 14.60
N VAL A 98 -2.15 12.96 15.08
CA VAL A 98 -1.48 14.05 14.38
C VAL A 98 -0.42 13.48 13.44
N LEU A 99 -0.50 13.86 12.17
CA LEU A 99 0.50 13.50 11.15
C LEU A 99 1.60 14.56 11.09
N ILE A 100 2.84 14.11 11.17
CA ILE A 100 4.05 14.94 11.01
C ILE A 100 4.71 14.62 9.67
N ASP A 101 4.95 15.63 8.85
CA ASP A 101 5.75 15.47 7.64
C ASP A 101 7.23 15.58 7.96
N THR A 102 7.91 14.45 7.90
CA THR A 102 9.36 14.37 8.12
C THR A 102 10.17 14.31 6.83
N GLY A 103 9.51 14.55 5.68
CA GLY A 103 10.17 14.62 4.38
C GLY A 103 9.57 13.74 3.29
N MET A 104 8.31 13.28 3.43
CA MET A 104 7.56 12.61 2.37
C MET A 104 6.78 13.58 1.48
N GLY A 105 6.34 14.72 2.03
CA GLY A 105 5.60 15.75 1.29
C GLY A 105 4.15 15.38 0.96
N PHE A 106 3.56 14.40 1.64
CA PHE A 106 2.18 13.95 1.44
C PHE A 106 1.19 14.50 2.47
N GLY A 107 1.54 15.63 3.10
CA GLY A 107 0.76 16.24 4.18
C GLY A 107 1.39 15.99 5.55
N GLY A 108 0.88 16.67 6.54
CA GLY A 108 1.39 16.66 7.92
C GLY A 108 1.99 18.00 8.33
N PHE A 109 2.08 18.21 9.64
CA PHE A 109 2.74 19.40 10.18
C PHE A 109 4.25 19.35 9.96
N LEU A 110 4.81 20.48 9.56
CA LEU A 110 6.25 20.63 9.41
C LEU A 110 6.90 20.94 10.77
N SER A 111 8.11 20.42 11.00
CA SER A 111 8.91 20.77 12.18
C SER A 111 9.25 22.24 12.28
N SER A 112 9.20 22.97 11.16
CA SER A 112 9.43 24.41 11.08
C SER A 112 8.21 25.26 11.51
N GLU A 113 7.05 24.65 11.75
CA GLU A 113 5.81 25.35 12.08
C GLU A 113 5.21 24.91 13.45
N PRO A 114 6.00 24.95 14.55
CA PRO A 114 5.57 24.42 15.84
C PRO A 114 4.32 25.08 16.40
N GLN A 115 4.10 26.38 16.13
CA GLN A 115 2.93 27.12 16.61
C GLN A 115 1.63 26.57 16.00
N LYS A 116 1.64 26.22 14.72
CA LYS A 116 0.47 25.61 14.06
C LYS A 116 0.17 24.25 14.66
N LEU A 117 1.20 23.46 14.92
CA LEU A 117 1.05 22.15 15.58
C LEU A 117 0.48 22.30 16.99
N LEU A 118 1.07 23.14 17.82
CA LEU A 118 0.62 23.33 19.21
C LEU A 118 -0.78 23.91 19.30
N SER A 119 -1.19 24.73 18.31
CA SER A 119 -2.52 25.33 18.28
C SER A 119 -3.66 24.31 18.21
N ILE A 120 -3.45 23.14 17.60
CA ILE A 120 -4.50 22.10 17.54
C ILE A 120 -4.81 21.50 18.92
N TYR A 121 -3.84 21.48 19.84
CA TYR A 121 -4.06 21.02 21.21
C TYR A 121 -4.85 22.02 22.06
N HIS A 122 -4.76 23.32 21.72
CA HIS A 122 -5.37 24.37 22.54
C HIS A 122 -6.73 24.85 22.02
N TYR A 123 -6.95 24.81 20.71
CA TYR A 123 -8.09 25.49 20.09
C TYR A 123 -9.12 24.54 19.47
N LEU A 124 -8.98 23.23 19.65
CA LEU A 124 -9.93 22.25 19.13
C LEU A 124 -10.63 21.50 20.28
N PRO A 125 -11.62 22.14 20.97
CA PRO A 125 -12.21 21.58 22.19
C PRO A 125 -12.97 20.26 21.97
N ASN A 126 -13.44 19.99 20.76
CA ASN A 126 -14.17 18.76 20.44
C ASN A 126 -13.28 17.66 19.85
N VAL A 127 -11.96 17.84 19.88
CA VAL A 127 -10.98 16.84 19.44
C VAL A 127 -10.13 16.36 20.60
N ALA A 128 -9.93 15.06 20.70
CA ALA A 128 -8.96 14.43 21.59
C ALA A 128 -7.80 13.91 20.77
N ILE A 129 -6.59 14.43 20.98
CA ILE A 129 -5.39 13.92 20.34
C ILE A 129 -4.94 12.70 21.11
N THR A 130 -5.06 11.52 20.48
CA THR A 130 -4.74 10.22 21.06
C THR A 130 -3.46 9.61 20.51
N GLY A 131 -2.85 10.24 19.48
CA GLY A 131 -1.59 9.78 18.93
C GLY A 131 -0.89 10.79 18.04
N THR A 132 0.39 10.54 17.78
CA THR A 132 1.23 11.34 16.86
C THR A 132 2.07 10.40 16.02
N TYR A 133 2.13 10.64 14.71
CA TYR A 133 2.85 9.75 13.83
C TYR A 133 3.49 10.43 12.63
N THR A 134 4.44 9.73 12.05
CA THR A 134 5.00 10.05 10.73
C THR A 134 5.00 8.83 9.84
N HIS A 135 5.28 9.01 8.56
CA HIS A 135 5.51 7.92 7.61
C HIS A 135 6.95 7.94 7.12
N LEU A 136 7.65 6.82 7.31
CA LEU A 136 9.05 6.69 6.95
C LEU A 136 9.19 6.17 5.52
N CYS A 137 10.09 6.77 4.76
CA CYS A 137 10.42 6.27 3.43
C CYS A 137 11.13 4.90 3.50
N ALA A 138 11.10 4.17 2.39
CA ALA A 138 11.74 2.85 2.31
C ALA A 138 13.28 2.91 2.16
N CYS A 139 13.90 4.09 2.26
CA CYS A 139 15.33 4.31 2.05
C CYS A 139 16.05 4.50 3.38
N ALA A 140 16.95 3.59 3.76
CA ALA A 140 17.58 3.56 5.08
C ALA A 140 18.29 4.88 5.49
N GLY A 141 18.98 5.57 4.56
CA GLY A 141 19.66 6.85 4.87
C GLY A 141 18.68 7.98 5.21
N ASP A 142 17.51 7.99 4.55
CA ASP A 142 16.48 8.99 4.80
C ASP A 142 15.71 8.69 6.09
N THR A 143 15.58 7.42 6.46
CA THR A 143 14.87 7.00 7.68
C THR A 143 15.50 7.61 8.93
N THR A 144 16.84 7.60 9.07
CA THR A 144 17.53 8.18 10.23
C THR A 144 17.27 9.69 10.33
N ARG A 145 17.35 10.40 9.20
CA ARG A 145 17.03 11.83 9.13
C ARG A 145 15.57 12.10 9.51
N GLN A 146 14.64 11.33 8.94
CA GLN A 146 13.22 11.48 9.25
C GLN A 146 12.92 11.23 10.74
N MET A 147 13.56 10.24 11.35
CA MET A 147 13.42 9.97 12.78
C MET A 147 13.96 11.11 13.64
N ALA A 148 15.08 11.72 13.27
CA ALA A 148 15.61 12.87 13.98
C ALA A 148 14.66 14.08 13.94
N VAL A 149 14.06 14.35 12.75
CA VAL A 149 13.02 15.39 12.60
C VAL A 149 11.79 15.05 13.44
N PHE A 150 11.35 13.79 13.42
CA PHE A 150 10.17 13.36 14.18
C PHE A 150 10.41 13.53 15.69
N GLN A 151 11.59 13.12 16.18
CA GLN A 151 11.95 13.27 17.59
C GLN A 151 11.95 14.74 18.02
N SER A 152 12.50 15.66 17.21
CA SER A 152 12.48 17.08 17.54
C SER A 152 11.07 17.67 17.66
N VAL A 153 10.10 17.12 16.90
CA VAL A 153 8.69 17.52 17.03
C VAL A 153 8.08 16.96 18.30
N LEU A 154 8.38 15.71 18.66
CA LEU A 154 7.92 15.12 19.93
C LEU A 154 8.46 15.91 21.12
N ASP A 155 9.76 16.24 21.12
CA ASP A 155 10.40 17.08 22.15
C ASP A 155 9.70 18.45 22.26
N THR A 156 9.24 19.02 21.14
CA THR A 156 8.48 20.29 21.12
C THR A 156 7.13 20.14 21.81
N ILE A 157 6.38 19.05 21.53
CA ILE A 157 5.08 18.76 22.15
C ILE A 157 5.25 18.56 23.67
N GLU A 158 6.25 17.76 24.06
CA GLU A 158 6.53 17.45 25.47
C GLU A 158 7.00 18.69 26.25
N SER A 159 7.85 19.54 25.62
CA SER A 159 8.33 20.80 26.22
C SER A 159 7.17 21.79 26.45
N ALA A 160 6.10 21.70 25.68
CA ALA A 160 4.86 22.45 25.88
C ALA A 160 3.94 21.80 26.94
N HIS A 161 4.39 20.76 27.64
CA HIS A 161 3.60 19.96 28.61
C HIS A 161 2.35 19.32 27.99
N LEU A 162 2.39 18.99 26.70
CA LEU A 162 1.32 18.32 25.98
C LEU A 162 1.66 16.83 25.79
N ASN A 163 0.62 16.02 25.65
CA ASN A 163 0.76 14.58 25.48
C ASN A 163 0.70 14.23 23.98
N PRO A 164 1.75 13.67 23.36
CA PRO A 164 1.70 13.21 21.98
C PRO A 164 0.81 11.97 21.76
N GLY A 165 0.34 11.31 22.82
CA GLY A 165 -0.43 10.08 22.75
C GLY A 165 0.37 8.89 22.25
N LEU A 166 -0.28 8.00 21.49
CA LEU A 166 0.39 6.84 20.89
C LEU A 166 1.34 7.27 19.76
N VAL A 167 2.64 7.14 19.98
CA VAL A 167 3.66 7.54 19.01
C VAL A 167 4.03 6.39 18.10
N HIS A 168 3.93 6.58 16.77
CA HIS A 168 4.25 5.54 15.80
C HIS A 168 4.84 6.09 14.49
N ALA A 169 5.82 5.39 13.94
CA ALA A 169 6.54 5.81 12.73
C ALA A 169 6.78 4.66 11.74
N ALA A 170 7.16 3.50 12.24
CA ALA A 170 7.59 2.38 11.40
C ALA A 170 6.44 1.78 10.60
N GLY A 171 6.68 1.64 9.28
CA GLY A 171 5.91 0.78 8.39
C GLY A 171 6.64 -0.54 8.11
N SER A 172 6.06 -1.40 7.26
CA SER A 172 6.64 -2.71 6.89
C SER A 172 8.13 -2.62 6.49
N SER A 173 8.50 -1.62 5.70
CA SER A 173 9.88 -1.47 5.20
C SER A 173 10.86 -1.10 6.31
N ALA A 174 10.50 -0.21 7.22
CA ALA A 174 11.35 0.18 8.35
C ALA A 174 11.53 -0.99 9.32
N LEU A 175 10.44 -1.68 9.66
CA LEU A 175 10.46 -2.87 10.50
C LEU A 175 11.38 -3.96 9.93
N MET A 176 11.25 -4.28 8.64
CA MET A 176 12.04 -5.33 7.98
C MET A 176 13.52 -4.95 7.78
N ASN A 177 13.86 -3.67 7.80
CA ASN A 177 15.24 -3.22 7.77
C ASN A 177 15.95 -3.32 9.13
N GLY A 178 15.20 -3.55 10.21
CA GLY A 178 15.72 -3.63 11.56
C GLY A 178 16.34 -2.31 12.02
N THR A 179 15.76 -1.18 11.59
CA THR A 179 16.09 0.14 12.11
C THR A 179 15.37 0.32 13.45
N ASP A 180 16.00 1.03 14.37
CA ASP A 180 15.39 1.37 15.68
C ASP A 180 14.32 2.46 15.49
N THR A 181 13.19 2.05 14.96
CA THR A 181 12.05 2.91 14.63
C THR A 181 10.74 2.41 15.26
N CYS A 182 10.85 1.35 16.08
CA CYS A 182 9.72 0.81 16.83
C CYS A 182 9.51 1.66 18.08
N LEU A 183 8.47 2.48 18.05
CA LEU A 183 8.03 3.34 19.15
C LEU A 183 6.86 2.68 19.90
N GLY A 184 5.82 3.43 20.21
CA GLY A 184 4.62 2.89 20.86
C GLY A 184 3.84 1.89 19.99
N ALA A 185 3.90 2.03 18.66
CA ALA A 185 3.28 1.11 17.71
C ALA A 185 4.04 1.05 16.37
N VAL A 186 3.72 0.01 15.58
CA VAL A 186 4.20 -0.15 14.19
C VAL A 186 2.99 -0.39 13.26
N ARG A 187 3.06 0.12 12.03
CA ARG A 187 2.02 -0.07 11.02
C ARG A 187 2.51 -1.05 9.96
N VAL A 188 1.98 -2.24 9.95
CA VAL A 188 2.40 -3.32 9.05
C VAL A 188 1.30 -3.60 8.04
N GLY A 189 1.61 -3.58 6.76
CA GLY A 189 0.69 -3.89 5.66
C GLY A 189 1.34 -4.86 4.68
N SER A 190 2.22 -4.39 3.80
CA SER A 190 2.81 -5.22 2.75
C SER A 190 3.61 -6.43 3.28
N ALA A 191 4.15 -6.39 4.49
CA ALA A 191 4.86 -7.52 5.07
C ALA A 191 3.90 -8.68 5.41
N PHE A 192 2.66 -8.43 5.81
CA PHE A 192 1.65 -9.48 6.00
C PHE A 192 1.27 -10.19 4.70
N LEU A 193 1.36 -9.48 3.58
CA LEU A 193 1.16 -10.07 2.25
C LEU A 193 2.42 -10.77 1.72
N GLY A 194 3.47 -10.90 2.54
CA GLY A 194 4.75 -11.47 2.12
C GLY A 194 5.52 -10.62 1.10
N ALA A 195 5.11 -9.36 0.89
CA ALA A 195 5.64 -8.45 -0.11
C ALA A 195 6.23 -7.20 0.53
N CYS A 196 7.46 -7.27 1.02
CA CYS A 196 8.17 -6.09 1.50
C CYS A 196 9.20 -5.59 0.49
N ARG A 197 9.26 -4.25 0.27
CA ARG A 197 10.19 -3.62 -0.69
C ARG A 197 11.66 -3.79 -0.34
N THR A 198 11.95 -3.90 0.94
CA THR A 198 13.30 -4.03 1.49
C THR A 198 13.32 -5.27 2.36
N GLN A 199 13.73 -6.37 1.75
CA GLN A 199 14.05 -7.57 2.51
C GLN A 199 15.57 -7.63 2.68
N LYS A 200 16.06 -7.67 3.90
CA LYS A 200 17.42 -8.14 4.15
C LYS A 200 17.54 -9.58 3.64
N ARG A 201 18.69 -9.95 3.08
CA ARG A 201 19.00 -11.35 2.75
C ARG A 201 18.71 -12.22 3.97
N GLY A 202 17.82 -13.21 3.82
CA GLY A 202 17.44 -14.11 4.90
C GLY A 202 16.04 -13.85 5.50
N SER A 203 15.30 -12.83 5.04
CA SER A 203 13.89 -12.73 5.43
C SER A 203 13.11 -13.91 4.87
N GLN A 204 12.29 -14.55 5.71
CA GLN A 204 11.47 -15.73 5.32
C GLN A 204 10.13 -15.33 4.70
N LEU A 205 9.91 -14.04 4.44
CA LEU A 205 8.67 -13.58 3.84
C LEU A 205 8.51 -14.10 2.41
N ARG A 206 7.40 -14.75 2.16
CA ARG A 206 6.99 -15.23 0.84
C ARG A 206 5.68 -14.56 0.45
N PRO A 207 5.52 -14.09 -0.80
CA PRO A 207 4.23 -13.60 -1.27
C PRO A 207 3.16 -14.67 -1.05
N VAL A 208 2.05 -14.27 -0.43
CA VAL A 208 0.90 -15.15 -0.14
C VAL A 208 -0.12 -15.16 -1.27
N TYR A 209 0.23 -14.59 -2.42
CA TYR A 209 -0.64 -14.49 -3.58
C TYR A 209 0.15 -14.63 -4.88
N HIS A 210 -0.53 -15.05 -5.92
CA HIS A 210 -0.07 -15.07 -7.32
C HIS A 210 -1.27 -14.80 -8.23
N GLY A 211 -1.00 -14.46 -9.48
CA GLY A 211 -2.02 -14.36 -10.52
C GLY A 211 -2.07 -15.63 -11.34
N GLU A 212 -3.26 -15.98 -11.77
CA GLU A 212 -3.52 -17.10 -12.67
C GLU A 212 -4.36 -16.63 -13.85
N ALA A 213 -4.06 -17.13 -15.03
CA ALA A 213 -4.87 -16.92 -16.24
C ALA A 213 -4.72 -18.12 -17.16
N ILE A 214 -5.75 -18.41 -17.92
CA ILE A 214 -5.66 -19.43 -18.99
C ILE A 214 -5.11 -18.81 -20.27
N LEU A 215 -4.44 -19.63 -21.08
CA LEU A 215 -4.03 -19.25 -22.42
C LEU A 215 -5.24 -19.22 -23.35
N ASP A 216 -5.61 -18.04 -23.84
CA ASP A 216 -6.74 -17.86 -24.74
C ASP A 216 -6.43 -18.32 -26.17
N THR A 217 -5.20 -18.06 -26.62
CA THR A 217 -4.76 -18.37 -27.97
C THR A 217 -3.31 -18.80 -27.98
N VAL A 218 -3.00 -19.83 -28.75
CA VAL A 218 -1.62 -20.29 -28.98
C VAL A 218 -1.43 -20.56 -30.48
N ARG A 219 -0.53 -19.77 -31.13
CA ARG A 219 -0.30 -19.90 -32.57
C ARG A 219 1.14 -19.62 -32.98
N TRP A 220 1.58 -20.20 -34.09
CA TRP A 220 2.83 -19.87 -34.71
C TRP A 220 2.73 -18.59 -35.53
N LEU A 221 3.67 -17.68 -35.33
CA LEU A 221 3.85 -16.47 -36.13
C LEU A 221 5.23 -16.51 -36.82
N PRO A 222 5.32 -16.09 -38.11
CA PRO A 222 6.57 -16.10 -38.83
C PRO A 222 7.54 -15.01 -38.35
N LYS A 223 8.80 -15.14 -38.67
CA LYS A 223 9.80 -14.07 -38.53
C LYS A 223 9.33 -12.81 -39.26
N GLY A 224 9.50 -11.64 -38.63
CA GLY A 224 9.07 -10.35 -39.16
C GLY A 224 7.64 -9.98 -38.79
N HIS A 225 6.84 -10.91 -38.25
CA HIS A 225 5.49 -10.59 -37.74
C HIS A 225 5.56 -9.70 -36.52
N THR A 226 4.57 -8.87 -36.33
CA THR A 226 4.47 -7.92 -35.21
C THR A 226 3.56 -8.45 -34.12
N VAL A 227 3.92 -8.19 -32.87
CA VAL A 227 3.13 -8.53 -31.68
C VAL A 227 3.01 -7.31 -30.79
N GLY A 228 1.85 -7.08 -30.25
CA GLY A 228 1.52 -5.96 -29.37
C GLY A 228 0.63 -4.92 -30.03
N ASN A 229 -0.15 -4.22 -29.21
CA ASN A 229 -1.13 -3.22 -29.65
C ASN A 229 -0.57 -1.80 -29.52
N GLU A 230 -0.13 -1.42 -28.32
CA GLU A 230 0.39 -0.07 -28.06
C GLU A 230 1.89 0.07 -28.41
N VAL A 231 2.66 -0.97 -28.21
CA VAL A 231 4.08 -1.03 -28.52
C VAL A 231 4.38 -2.29 -29.30
N ILE A 232 4.58 -2.12 -30.60
CA ILE A 232 4.83 -3.20 -31.54
C ILE A 232 6.22 -3.79 -31.31
N THR A 233 6.28 -5.11 -31.14
CA THR A 233 7.52 -5.89 -31.11
C THR A 233 7.61 -6.75 -32.35
N ILE A 234 8.69 -6.64 -33.10
CA ILE A 234 8.95 -7.46 -34.30
C ILE A 234 9.60 -8.78 -33.87
N LEU A 235 9.06 -9.89 -34.34
CA LEU A 235 9.62 -11.22 -34.11
C LEU A 235 10.88 -11.46 -34.96
N HIS A 236 11.98 -11.78 -34.32
CA HIS A 236 13.25 -12.02 -35.01
C HIS A 236 13.44 -13.47 -35.50
N ARG A 237 12.58 -14.38 -35.06
CA ARG A 237 12.51 -15.80 -35.45
C ARG A 237 11.05 -16.23 -35.57
N PRO A 238 10.75 -17.35 -36.24
CA PRO A 238 9.43 -17.96 -36.07
C PRO A 238 9.18 -18.25 -34.60
N THR A 239 8.05 -17.81 -34.06
CA THR A 239 7.78 -17.85 -32.66
C THR A 239 6.36 -18.37 -32.41
N ARG A 240 6.21 -19.30 -31.47
CA ARG A 240 4.92 -19.73 -31.00
C ARG A 240 4.48 -18.78 -29.90
N VAL A 241 3.43 -18.02 -30.18
CA VAL A 241 2.93 -16.95 -29.29
C VAL A 241 1.69 -17.43 -28.57
N GLY A 242 1.71 -17.33 -27.25
CA GLY A 242 0.55 -17.49 -26.38
C GLY A 242 0.01 -16.11 -25.94
N ILE A 243 -1.31 -15.99 -25.84
CA ILE A 243 -1.99 -14.80 -25.31
C ILE A 243 -2.65 -15.18 -23.99
N ILE A 244 -2.38 -14.38 -22.95
CA ILE A 244 -3.11 -14.43 -21.69
C ILE A 244 -3.99 -13.19 -21.54
N PRO A 245 -5.27 -13.32 -21.08
CA PRO A 245 -6.23 -12.23 -20.96
C PRO A 245 -5.97 -11.40 -19.68
N VAL A 246 -4.70 -11.03 -19.46
CA VAL A 246 -4.28 -10.23 -18.30
C VAL A 246 -3.27 -9.19 -18.72
N GLY A 247 -3.50 -7.94 -18.32
CA GLY A 247 -2.66 -6.80 -18.62
C GLY A 247 -2.47 -5.86 -17.42
N TYR A 248 -1.95 -4.66 -17.69
CA TYR A 248 -1.67 -3.68 -16.64
C TYR A 248 -2.96 -3.14 -15.99
N HIS A 249 -4.11 -3.16 -16.68
CA HIS A 249 -5.41 -2.86 -16.10
C HIS A 249 -5.76 -3.80 -14.94
N HIS A 250 -5.33 -5.04 -15.02
CA HIS A 250 -5.51 -6.06 -13.97
C HIS A 250 -4.43 -6.02 -12.89
N GLY A 251 -3.46 -5.10 -12.99
CA GLY A 251 -2.31 -5.03 -12.08
C GLY A 251 -1.09 -5.86 -12.49
N PHE A 252 -1.16 -6.60 -13.60
CA PHE A 252 -0.03 -7.36 -14.11
C PHE A 252 1.01 -6.44 -14.70
N GLY A 253 2.25 -6.64 -14.32
CA GLY A 253 3.36 -5.86 -14.87
C GLY A 253 3.52 -4.45 -14.29
N ILE A 254 2.70 -4.03 -13.35
CA ILE A 254 2.92 -2.80 -12.60
C ILE A 254 4.23 -2.92 -11.82
N GLN A 255 5.10 -1.94 -12.00
CA GLN A 255 6.35 -1.85 -11.24
C GLN A 255 6.32 -0.62 -10.37
N ARG A 256 6.48 -0.81 -9.08
CA ARG A 256 6.76 0.31 -8.17
C ARG A 256 8.13 0.86 -8.51
N ALA A 257 8.22 2.17 -8.80
CA ALA A 257 9.49 2.83 -9.10
C ALA A 257 10.47 2.62 -7.93
N ARG A 258 11.68 2.17 -8.27
CA ARG A 258 12.82 2.10 -7.34
C ARG A 258 13.69 3.29 -7.64
N LYS A 259 14.28 3.93 -6.62
CA LYS A 259 15.28 5.03 -6.66
C LYS A 259 15.46 5.75 -8.01
N SER A 260 15.54 7.07 -8.04
CA SER A 260 15.97 7.87 -9.19
C SER A 260 17.47 7.65 -9.44
N GLY A 261 17.89 7.61 -10.71
CA GLY A 261 19.29 7.52 -11.12
C GLY A 261 19.51 6.59 -12.32
N PHE A 262 20.60 6.82 -13.07
CA PHE A 262 20.93 6.09 -14.29
C PHE A 262 20.94 4.56 -14.13
N TRP A 263 21.55 4.07 -13.05
CA TRP A 263 21.58 2.64 -12.75
C TRP A 263 20.21 2.06 -12.37
N ALA A 264 19.37 2.84 -11.72
CA ALA A 264 18.00 2.43 -11.42
C ALA A 264 17.15 2.37 -12.69
N PHE A 265 17.33 3.30 -13.62
CA PHE A 265 16.70 3.28 -14.94
C PHE A 265 17.12 2.03 -15.74
N PHE A 266 18.43 1.74 -15.81
CA PHE A 266 18.94 0.58 -16.52
C PHE A 266 18.45 -0.74 -15.93
N LYS A 267 18.40 -0.83 -14.59
CA LYS A 267 17.83 -2.00 -13.88
C LYS A 267 16.33 -2.13 -14.15
N ALA A 268 15.56 -1.05 -14.08
CA ALA A 268 14.14 -1.07 -14.38
C ALA A 268 13.86 -1.45 -15.84
N TRP A 269 14.67 -0.96 -16.77
CA TRP A 269 14.62 -1.34 -18.18
C TRP A 269 14.92 -2.84 -18.39
N ARG A 270 15.95 -3.36 -17.73
CA ARG A 270 16.30 -4.79 -17.77
C ARG A 270 15.20 -5.65 -17.15
N ASP A 271 14.64 -5.24 -16.00
CA ASP A 271 13.58 -5.96 -15.31
C ASP A 271 12.27 -5.96 -16.12
N ARG A 272 12.02 -4.90 -16.90
CA ARG A 272 10.90 -4.87 -17.86
C ARG A 272 11.06 -5.87 -18.99
N ARG A 273 12.28 -6.10 -19.47
CA ARG A 273 12.58 -7.04 -20.57
C ARG A 273 12.63 -8.50 -20.12
N ASN A 274 12.75 -8.75 -18.81
CA ASN A 274 12.90 -10.09 -18.24
C ASN A 274 11.67 -10.48 -17.42
N ARG A 275 10.46 -10.24 -17.95
CA ARG A 275 9.22 -10.72 -17.34
C ARG A 275 8.91 -12.11 -17.86
N PHE A 276 8.45 -12.95 -16.93
CA PHE A 276 8.10 -14.32 -17.21
C PHE A 276 6.76 -14.65 -16.55
N VAL A 277 6.01 -15.51 -17.19
CA VAL A 277 4.94 -16.30 -16.59
C VAL A 277 5.38 -17.74 -16.52
N THR A 278 4.78 -18.55 -15.69
CA THR A 278 5.09 -19.97 -15.54
C THR A 278 3.94 -20.79 -16.08
N ILE A 279 4.20 -21.71 -17.01
CA ILE A 279 3.22 -22.63 -17.58
C ILE A 279 3.79 -24.03 -17.40
N ASN A 280 3.04 -24.92 -16.79
CA ASN A 280 3.47 -26.31 -16.52
C ASN A 280 4.88 -26.35 -15.87
N GLY A 281 5.18 -25.45 -14.92
CA GLY A 281 6.47 -25.34 -14.24
C GLY A 281 7.61 -24.69 -15.05
N GLN A 282 7.38 -24.35 -16.30
CA GLN A 282 8.39 -23.75 -17.19
C GLN A 282 8.14 -22.26 -17.42
N LYS A 283 9.20 -21.47 -17.58
CA LYS A 283 9.12 -20.02 -17.77
C LYS A 283 8.89 -19.64 -19.22
N ALA A 284 7.77 -18.95 -19.48
CA ALA A 284 7.46 -18.28 -20.75
C ALA A 284 7.78 -16.79 -20.64
N LYS A 285 8.55 -16.25 -21.58
CA LYS A 285 8.93 -14.83 -21.59
C LYS A 285 7.82 -13.97 -22.18
N VAL A 286 7.55 -12.81 -21.55
CA VAL A 286 6.66 -11.80 -22.12
C VAL A 286 7.29 -11.20 -23.38
N ILE A 287 6.55 -11.19 -24.49
CA ILE A 287 6.94 -10.57 -25.74
C ILE A 287 6.58 -9.07 -25.67
N GLY A 288 7.59 -8.21 -25.81
CA GLY A 288 7.38 -6.77 -25.78
C GLY A 288 6.97 -6.24 -24.41
N ARG A 289 5.87 -5.53 -24.36
CA ARG A 289 5.29 -4.95 -23.14
C ARG A 289 4.00 -5.66 -22.75
N VAL A 290 3.70 -5.61 -21.48
CA VAL A 290 2.37 -5.99 -20.97
C VAL A 290 1.35 -5.01 -21.56
N GLY A 291 0.33 -5.51 -22.22
CA GLY A 291 -0.76 -4.70 -22.77
C GLY A 291 -1.77 -4.27 -21.72
N ALA A 292 -2.80 -3.55 -22.13
CA ALA A 292 -3.83 -3.07 -21.21
C ALA A 292 -4.63 -4.22 -20.59
N LEU A 293 -5.19 -5.10 -21.44
CA LEU A 293 -6.06 -6.20 -21.03
C LEU A 293 -5.47 -7.58 -21.29
N GLU A 294 -4.48 -7.68 -22.17
CA GLU A 294 -3.88 -8.94 -22.62
C GLU A 294 -2.36 -8.83 -22.72
N THR A 295 -1.70 -9.96 -22.64
CA THR A 295 -0.23 -10.03 -22.71
C THR A 295 0.20 -11.20 -23.60
N ALA A 296 1.11 -10.92 -24.52
CA ALA A 296 1.72 -11.93 -25.38
C ALA A 296 2.98 -12.53 -24.72
N ILE A 297 3.12 -13.85 -24.82
CA ILE A 297 4.21 -14.60 -24.26
C ILE A 297 4.83 -15.55 -25.30
N ASP A 298 6.14 -15.77 -25.21
CA ASP A 298 6.87 -16.72 -26.05
C ASP A 298 6.75 -18.13 -25.45
N VAL A 299 6.02 -19.00 -26.13
CA VAL A 299 5.82 -20.40 -25.75
C VAL A 299 6.43 -21.36 -26.77
N THR A 300 7.41 -20.88 -27.59
CA THR A 300 8.03 -21.64 -28.67
C THR A 300 8.56 -22.97 -28.20
N ASP A 301 9.27 -22.98 -27.08
CA ASP A 301 9.98 -24.14 -26.57
C ASP A 301 9.18 -24.86 -25.45
N LEU A 302 7.88 -24.55 -25.30
CA LEU A 302 7.03 -25.10 -24.25
C LEU A 302 5.98 -26.07 -24.81
N HIS A 303 5.74 -27.15 -24.09
CA HIS A 303 4.58 -28.00 -24.33
C HIS A 303 3.35 -27.45 -23.62
N CYS A 304 2.61 -26.61 -24.33
CA CYS A 304 1.37 -26.02 -23.80
C CYS A 304 0.40 -25.74 -24.95
N GLY A 305 -0.87 -25.51 -24.63
CA GLY A 305 -1.93 -25.20 -25.58
C GLY A 305 -2.92 -24.20 -25.03
N GLU A 306 -3.93 -23.89 -25.82
CA GLU A 306 -5.09 -23.09 -25.37
C GLU A 306 -5.78 -23.83 -24.20
N GLY A 307 -6.18 -23.07 -23.17
CA GLY A 307 -6.74 -23.62 -21.94
C GLY A 307 -5.72 -23.96 -20.85
N ASP A 308 -4.42 -23.99 -21.15
CA ASP A 308 -3.40 -24.22 -20.13
C ASP A 308 -3.23 -23.05 -19.17
N LEU A 309 -2.91 -23.35 -17.91
CA LEU A 309 -2.77 -22.37 -16.85
C LEU A 309 -1.41 -21.67 -16.88
N ALA A 310 -1.44 -20.35 -16.96
CA ALA A 310 -0.30 -19.47 -16.77
C ALA A 310 -0.33 -18.86 -15.37
N VAL A 311 0.72 -19.07 -14.58
CA VAL A 311 0.91 -18.52 -13.24
C VAL A 311 1.93 -17.40 -13.29
N PHE A 312 1.65 -16.26 -12.67
CA PHE A 312 2.52 -15.10 -12.69
C PHE A 312 2.53 -14.32 -11.37
N GLN A 313 3.61 -13.59 -11.15
CA GLN A 313 3.69 -12.68 -10.01
C GLN A 313 2.98 -11.36 -10.34
N MET A 314 2.11 -10.94 -9.44
CA MET A 314 1.48 -9.62 -9.47
C MET A 314 1.48 -9.04 -8.05
N ASP A 315 1.19 -7.76 -7.92
CA ASP A 315 1.00 -7.14 -6.59
C ASP A 315 -0.51 -7.13 -6.30
N ALA A 316 -0.93 -7.83 -5.24
CA ALA A 316 -2.34 -7.95 -4.88
C ALA A 316 -3.03 -6.61 -4.65
N ILE A 317 -2.27 -5.58 -4.25
CA ILE A 317 -2.77 -4.22 -4.05
C ILE A 317 -3.32 -3.62 -5.35
N PHE A 318 -2.70 -3.97 -6.50
CA PHE A 318 -3.10 -3.49 -7.82
C PHE A 318 -3.99 -4.47 -8.57
N ALA A 319 -4.33 -5.63 -7.98
CA ALA A 319 -5.23 -6.58 -8.62
C ALA A 319 -6.63 -5.98 -8.74
N HIS A 320 -7.10 -5.80 -9.97
CA HIS A 320 -8.38 -5.20 -10.28
C HIS A 320 -9.07 -5.96 -11.42
N GLY A 321 -10.41 -6.06 -11.35
CA GLY A 321 -11.20 -6.66 -12.42
C GLY A 321 -11.01 -8.17 -12.65
N ILE A 322 -10.32 -8.87 -11.73
CA ILE A 322 -10.14 -10.33 -11.77
C ILE A 322 -10.72 -10.96 -10.50
N PRO A 323 -11.39 -12.13 -10.63
CA PRO A 323 -11.90 -12.82 -9.44
C PRO A 323 -10.76 -13.28 -8.53
N ARG A 324 -10.98 -13.23 -7.23
CA ARG A 324 -10.04 -13.72 -6.22
C ARG A 324 -10.53 -15.03 -5.65
N VAL A 325 -9.62 -15.98 -5.53
CA VAL A 325 -9.87 -17.28 -4.91
C VAL A 325 -8.99 -17.39 -3.68
N TYR A 326 -9.58 -17.72 -2.56
CA TYR A 326 -8.90 -17.93 -1.27
C TYR A 326 -8.78 -19.43 -1.02
N GLN A 327 -7.58 -19.88 -0.74
CA GLN A 327 -7.28 -21.30 -0.45
C GLN A 327 -6.74 -21.44 0.96
#